data_de80059ae4e3fbff5101d609ed31fe88
#
_entry.id   de80059ae4e3fbff5101d609ed31fe88
#
_cell.length_a   1.000
_cell.length_b   1.000
_cell.length_c   1.000
_cell.angle_alpha   90.00
_cell.angle_beta   90.00
_cell.angle_gamma   90.00
#
_symmetry.space_group_name_H-M   'P 1'
#
loop_
_entity.id
_entity.type
_entity.pdbx_description
1 polymer ?
#
loop_
_entity_poly.entity_id
_entity_poly.type
_entity_poly.pdbx_seq_one_letter_code
_entity_poly.pdbx_strand_id
1 'polypeptide(L)'
;MMGQRGGSQDRLFYSFNLDDHVPSNHLLRGIDRFFDLTELRKHLAPFYSHTGRPSIDPELMIRMLIVGYCFGIRSERRLCEEVHLNLAYRWFCRLDVEDAVPDHSTFSKNRHGRFRESDAFRHVFESVLRRCMTEGLVRGEGFAVDASVIKADANRARGVPGSETTDWRKEAGTSRAVREYLDALEQVNQTDNDDAEPPQPPAPGKNVSLTDPAARWTAAPGGPAFYAYSTNYLIDLDAGIIVDVEATPAHRTQEVESTKTMIERVERRFGMKPDRLVGDTAYGTADMLGWMVHDKGIAPHVPVWDRSERKDGTLSSSEFVWDEQANEYRCPQGHALLSDRRQFTKPRDRITKAGTILYSASQHDCTGCPMKQQCCPNMPNRRIMRSVHESSRDVARKIADTPQYKQSRRDRKKVEMLFAHLKRILKLDRLRLRGLTGAHDEFLLAATAQNLRRMVKRLFEGQQSTVALPAP
;
A
#
# COMPACT_ATOMS: atom_id res chain seq x y z
N MET A 1 -19.54 -21.72 -45.08
CA MET A 1 -19.62 -20.76 -46.21
C MET A 1 -18.69 -19.62 -45.94
N MET A 2 -17.76 -19.29 -46.83
CA MET A 2 -16.95 -18.07 -46.74
C MET A 2 -17.84 -16.86 -47.03
N GLY A 3 -17.79 -15.86 -46.11
CA GLY A 3 -18.48 -14.59 -46.35
C GLY A 3 -17.83 -13.84 -47.51
N GLN A 4 -18.62 -13.26 -48.37
CA GLN A 4 -18.14 -12.38 -49.46
C GLN A 4 -18.18 -10.92 -48.98
N ARG A 5 -17.12 -10.14 -49.25
CA ARG A 5 -17.17 -8.69 -49.12
C ARG A 5 -18.15 -8.12 -50.16
N GLY A 6 -19.22 -7.51 -49.74
CA GLY A 6 -20.04 -6.70 -50.60
C GLY A 6 -19.22 -5.51 -51.12
N GLY A 7 -19.12 -5.35 -52.41
CA GLY A 7 -18.57 -4.13 -52.98
C GLY A 7 -19.51 -2.97 -52.64
N SER A 8 -19.14 -2.12 -51.72
CA SER A 8 -19.88 -0.90 -51.42
C SER A 8 -19.38 0.21 -52.34
N GLN A 9 -20.30 0.91 -53.00
CA GLN A 9 -19.99 2.18 -53.66
C GLN A 9 -19.51 3.17 -52.59
N ASP A 10 -18.38 3.83 -52.84
CA ASP A 10 -17.86 4.86 -51.93
C ASP A 10 -18.90 5.97 -51.80
N ARG A 11 -19.27 6.27 -50.54
CA ARG A 11 -20.16 7.39 -50.25
C ARG A 11 -19.37 8.69 -50.34
N LEU A 12 -19.86 9.67 -51.05
CA LEU A 12 -19.25 11.01 -51.17
C LEU A 12 -19.27 11.80 -49.85
N PHE A 13 -20.25 11.51 -48.98
CA PHE A 13 -20.40 12.18 -47.69
C PHE A 13 -20.71 11.13 -46.60
N TYR A 14 -20.02 11.22 -45.49
CA TYR A 14 -20.26 10.43 -44.29
C TYR A 14 -20.69 11.35 -43.15
N SER A 15 -21.85 11.09 -42.56
CA SER A 15 -22.13 11.61 -41.23
C SER A 15 -21.36 10.73 -40.24
N PHE A 16 -20.30 11.26 -39.64
CA PHE A 16 -19.44 10.53 -38.73
C PHE A 16 -19.62 11.09 -37.32
N ASN A 17 -19.99 10.21 -36.38
CA ASN A 17 -20.04 10.52 -34.94
C ASN A 17 -19.27 9.44 -34.17
N LEU A 18 -18.26 9.83 -33.42
CA LEU A 18 -17.44 8.91 -32.59
C LEU A 18 -18.31 8.10 -31.65
N ASP A 19 -19.37 8.68 -31.12
CA ASP A 19 -20.26 8.00 -30.17
C ASP A 19 -20.92 6.76 -30.78
N ASP A 20 -21.30 6.81 -32.07
CA ASP A 20 -21.92 5.68 -32.76
C ASP A 20 -20.93 4.53 -33.04
N HIS A 21 -19.63 4.79 -33.02
CA HIS A 21 -18.58 3.83 -33.37
C HIS A 21 -17.97 3.14 -32.12
N VAL A 22 -18.22 3.63 -30.90
CA VAL A 22 -17.77 2.98 -29.67
C VAL A 22 -18.86 2.01 -29.19
N PRO A 23 -18.57 0.70 -29.04
CA PRO A 23 -19.55 -0.28 -28.57
C PRO A 23 -20.18 0.11 -27.23
N SER A 24 -21.48 -0.11 -27.07
CA SER A 24 -22.22 0.24 -25.84
C SER A 24 -21.70 -0.46 -24.58
N ASN A 25 -21.12 -1.64 -24.72
CA ASN A 25 -20.52 -2.42 -23.64
C ASN A 25 -19.01 -2.17 -23.47
N HIS A 26 -18.44 -1.17 -24.17
CA HIS A 26 -17.02 -0.87 -24.05
C HIS A 26 -16.68 -0.36 -22.62
N LEU A 27 -15.56 -0.83 -22.05
CA LEU A 27 -15.12 -0.48 -20.67
C LEU A 27 -15.11 1.04 -20.43
N LEU A 28 -14.62 1.83 -21.38
CA LEU A 28 -14.53 3.29 -21.25
C LEU A 28 -15.89 3.97 -21.13
N ARG A 29 -16.96 3.41 -21.72
CA ARG A 29 -18.32 3.94 -21.51
C ARG A 29 -18.78 3.75 -20.06
N GLY A 30 -18.50 2.60 -19.48
CA GLY A 30 -18.76 2.34 -18.08
C GLY A 30 -17.96 3.27 -17.17
N ILE A 31 -16.68 3.46 -17.46
CA ILE A 31 -15.81 4.37 -16.69
C ILE A 31 -16.33 5.81 -16.80
N ASP A 32 -16.66 6.29 -17.99
CA ASP A 32 -17.08 7.66 -18.24
C ASP A 32 -18.32 8.10 -17.46
N ARG A 33 -19.22 7.17 -17.16
CA ARG A 33 -20.42 7.42 -16.31
C ARG A 33 -20.10 7.80 -14.88
N PHE A 34 -18.97 7.33 -14.35
CA PHE A 34 -18.58 7.50 -12.96
C PHE A 34 -17.39 8.44 -12.78
N PHE A 35 -16.71 8.78 -13.88
CA PHE A 35 -15.45 9.51 -13.86
C PHE A 35 -15.70 11.01 -14.05
N ASP A 36 -15.85 11.71 -12.92
CA ASP A 36 -16.06 13.15 -12.87
C ASP A 36 -14.74 13.88 -12.56
N LEU A 37 -14.36 14.83 -13.43
CA LEU A 37 -13.16 15.65 -13.30
C LEU A 37 -13.49 17.15 -13.15
N THR A 38 -14.74 17.50 -12.85
CA THR A 38 -15.21 18.91 -12.76
C THR A 38 -14.39 19.71 -11.76
N GLU A 39 -14.04 19.15 -10.61
CA GLU A 39 -13.26 19.83 -9.57
C GLU A 39 -11.75 19.88 -9.88
N LEU A 40 -11.27 19.06 -10.81
CA LEU A 40 -9.83 19.01 -11.15
C LEU A 40 -9.30 20.36 -11.65
N ARG A 41 -10.05 21.08 -12.47
CA ARG A 41 -9.65 22.40 -12.99
C ARG A 41 -9.51 23.43 -11.88
N LYS A 42 -10.42 23.42 -10.91
CA LYS A 42 -10.35 24.30 -9.74
C LYS A 42 -9.14 23.97 -8.88
N HIS A 43 -8.91 22.68 -8.64
CA HIS A 43 -7.75 22.20 -7.88
C HIS A 43 -6.41 22.61 -8.53
N LEU A 44 -6.33 22.53 -9.85
CA LEU A 44 -5.12 22.86 -10.60
C LEU A 44 -4.93 24.35 -10.90
N ALA A 45 -5.96 25.18 -10.79
CA ALA A 45 -5.90 26.59 -11.16
C ALA A 45 -4.70 27.36 -10.56
N PRO A 46 -4.33 27.18 -9.27
CA PRO A 46 -3.19 27.88 -8.68
C PRO A 46 -1.82 27.54 -9.32
N PHE A 47 -1.73 26.40 -10.01
CA PHE A 47 -0.51 25.90 -10.64
C PHE A 47 -0.38 26.32 -12.12
N TYR A 48 -1.36 27.07 -12.65
CA TYR A 48 -1.35 27.55 -14.03
C TYR A 48 -1.13 29.06 -14.06
N SER A 49 -0.25 29.49 -14.96
CA SER A 49 -0.07 30.91 -15.24
C SER A 49 -1.27 31.49 -15.99
N HIS A 50 -1.62 32.74 -15.71
CA HIS A 50 -2.64 33.49 -16.42
C HIS A 50 -2.16 34.07 -17.75
N THR A 51 -0.85 33.97 -18.05
CA THR A 51 -0.21 34.52 -19.25
C THR A 51 0.58 33.43 -19.98
N GLY A 52 0.78 33.61 -21.28
CA GLY A 52 1.57 32.72 -22.12
C GLY A 52 0.74 31.77 -22.97
N ARG A 53 1.42 30.84 -23.68
CA ARG A 53 0.77 29.85 -24.56
C ARG A 53 -0.07 28.88 -23.74
N PRO A 54 -1.31 28.57 -24.15
CA PRO A 54 -2.12 27.55 -23.50
C PRO A 54 -1.39 26.21 -23.38
N SER A 55 -1.46 25.60 -22.20
CA SER A 55 -0.93 24.27 -21.93
C SER A 55 -1.93 23.21 -22.35
N ILE A 56 -1.53 21.92 -22.27
CA ILE A 56 -2.45 20.79 -22.48
C ILE A 56 -3.58 20.89 -21.44
N ASP A 57 -4.79 20.60 -21.88
CA ASP A 57 -5.95 20.49 -21.00
C ASP A 57 -5.71 19.44 -19.90
N PRO A 58 -5.87 19.80 -18.63
CA PRO A 58 -5.65 18.87 -17.53
C PRO A 58 -6.61 17.68 -17.52
N GLU A 59 -7.85 17.88 -17.94
CA GLU A 59 -8.83 16.80 -18.07
C GLU A 59 -8.41 15.80 -19.16
N LEU A 60 -7.99 16.29 -20.32
CA LEU A 60 -7.45 15.45 -21.38
C LEU A 60 -6.27 14.62 -20.89
N MET A 61 -5.33 15.22 -20.15
CA MET A 61 -4.18 14.50 -19.60
C MET A 61 -4.59 13.37 -18.66
N ILE A 62 -5.48 13.63 -17.74
CA ILE A 62 -5.95 12.61 -16.80
C ILE A 62 -6.70 11.50 -17.52
N ARG A 63 -7.57 11.83 -18.50
CA ARG A 63 -8.28 10.84 -19.32
C ARG A 63 -7.30 9.96 -20.10
N MET A 64 -6.29 10.54 -20.72
CA MET A 64 -5.22 9.78 -21.40
C MET A 64 -4.47 8.86 -20.43
N LEU A 65 -4.10 9.33 -19.23
CA LEU A 65 -3.46 8.49 -18.22
C LEU A 65 -4.35 7.33 -17.77
N ILE A 66 -5.63 7.55 -17.55
CA ILE A 66 -6.59 6.48 -17.20
C ILE A 66 -6.69 5.45 -18.34
N VAL A 67 -6.73 5.86 -19.59
CA VAL A 67 -6.62 4.93 -20.73
C VAL A 67 -5.34 4.11 -20.61
N GLY A 68 -4.19 4.78 -20.43
CA GLY A 68 -2.89 4.11 -20.30
C GLY A 68 -2.87 3.05 -19.20
N TYR A 69 -3.36 3.40 -18.01
CA TYR A 69 -3.40 2.46 -16.89
C TYR A 69 -4.46 1.37 -17.09
N CYS A 70 -5.64 1.67 -17.58
CA CYS A 70 -6.67 0.65 -17.82
C CYS A 70 -6.28 -0.40 -18.87
N PHE A 71 -5.51 -0.02 -19.87
CA PHE A 71 -5.14 -0.91 -20.97
C PHE A 71 -3.66 -1.34 -20.95
N GLY A 72 -2.92 -1.01 -19.88
CA GLY A 72 -1.53 -1.42 -19.71
C GLY A 72 -0.55 -0.74 -20.68
N ILE A 73 -0.90 0.45 -21.20
CA ILE A 73 -0.06 1.26 -22.07
C ILE A 73 0.83 2.14 -21.19
N ARG A 74 2.02 1.65 -20.87
CA ARG A 74 2.91 2.28 -19.88
C ARG A 74 3.87 3.33 -20.47
N SER A 75 4.08 3.34 -21.78
CA SER A 75 4.91 4.32 -22.50
C SER A 75 4.09 5.53 -22.90
N GLU A 76 4.50 6.73 -22.52
CA GLU A 76 3.80 7.98 -22.86
C GLU A 76 3.78 8.23 -24.39
N ARG A 77 4.88 7.91 -25.09
CA ARG A 77 4.91 7.98 -26.55
C ARG A 77 3.86 7.07 -27.17
N ARG A 78 3.86 5.78 -26.74
CA ARG A 78 2.87 4.82 -27.25
C ARG A 78 1.45 5.21 -26.86
N LEU A 79 1.24 5.80 -25.68
CA LEU A 79 -0.07 6.28 -25.25
C LEU A 79 -0.60 7.37 -26.19
N CYS A 80 0.23 8.34 -26.56
CA CYS A 80 -0.15 9.38 -27.50
C CYS A 80 -0.45 8.79 -28.89
N GLU A 81 0.35 7.84 -29.37
CA GLU A 81 0.12 7.13 -30.64
C GLU A 81 -1.19 6.33 -30.62
N GLU A 82 -1.45 5.57 -29.56
CA GLU A 82 -2.66 4.75 -29.40
C GLU A 82 -3.93 5.64 -29.30
N VAL A 83 -3.86 6.76 -28.57
CA VAL A 83 -4.98 7.72 -28.51
C VAL A 83 -5.22 8.36 -29.87
N HIS A 84 -4.17 8.59 -30.67
CA HIS A 84 -4.32 9.11 -32.04
C HIS A 84 -5.07 8.16 -32.95
N LEU A 85 -4.84 6.85 -32.82
CA LEU A 85 -5.33 5.84 -33.75
C LEU A 85 -6.63 5.14 -33.33
N ASN A 86 -6.97 5.16 -32.02
CA ASN A 86 -8.09 4.40 -31.48
C ASN A 86 -9.31 5.29 -31.23
N LEU A 87 -10.41 5.01 -31.91
CA LEU A 87 -11.65 5.80 -31.82
C LEU A 87 -12.24 5.81 -30.40
N ALA A 88 -12.20 4.68 -29.66
CA ALA A 88 -12.71 4.61 -28.31
C ALA A 88 -11.86 5.43 -27.31
N TYR A 89 -10.55 5.52 -27.55
CA TYR A 89 -9.66 6.34 -26.73
C TYR A 89 -9.87 7.83 -27.02
N ARG A 90 -10.02 8.20 -28.29
CA ARG A 90 -10.36 9.58 -28.68
C ARG A 90 -11.68 10.00 -28.05
N TRP A 91 -12.71 9.19 -28.20
CA TRP A 91 -14.03 9.42 -27.62
C TRP A 91 -13.95 9.68 -26.11
N PHE A 92 -13.26 8.79 -25.38
CA PHE A 92 -13.11 8.93 -23.93
C PHE A 92 -12.29 10.17 -23.54
N CYS A 93 -11.30 10.54 -24.36
CA CYS A 93 -10.46 11.73 -24.18
C CYS A 93 -11.13 13.03 -24.64
N ARG A 94 -12.38 12.98 -25.13
CA ARG A 94 -13.11 14.17 -25.65
C ARG A 94 -12.39 14.82 -26.84
N LEU A 95 -11.78 14.01 -27.70
CA LEU A 95 -11.11 14.43 -28.92
C LEU A 95 -11.95 14.00 -30.14
N ASP A 96 -12.23 14.92 -31.06
CA ASP A 96 -12.77 14.61 -32.36
C ASP A 96 -11.70 14.03 -33.28
N VAL A 97 -12.09 13.51 -34.45
CA VAL A 97 -11.17 12.86 -35.39
C VAL A 97 -10.05 13.82 -35.83
N GLU A 98 -10.36 15.10 -36.00
CA GLU A 98 -9.41 16.12 -36.44
C GLU A 98 -8.59 16.75 -35.34
N ASP A 99 -8.98 16.53 -34.05
CA ASP A 99 -8.28 17.13 -32.91
C ASP A 99 -6.86 16.58 -32.76
N ALA A 100 -5.94 17.49 -32.45
CA ALA A 100 -4.56 17.12 -32.24
C ALA A 100 -4.36 16.41 -30.87
N VAL A 101 -3.75 15.24 -30.89
CA VAL A 101 -3.27 14.57 -29.67
C VAL A 101 -1.98 15.24 -29.21
N PRO A 102 -1.79 15.48 -27.89
CA PRO A 102 -0.58 16.09 -27.36
C PRO A 102 0.68 15.32 -27.74
N ASP A 103 1.77 16.04 -28.05
CA ASP A 103 3.09 15.43 -28.20
C ASP A 103 3.58 14.84 -26.86
N HIS A 104 4.20 13.66 -26.93
CA HIS A 104 4.67 12.93 -25.74
C HIS A 104 5.64 13.71 -24.86
N SER A 105 6.47 14.61 -25.43
CA SER A 105 7.41 15.41 -24.64
C SER A 105 6.70 16.51 -23.84
N THR A 106 5.68 17.12 -24.42
CA THR A 106 4.83 18.11 -23.72
C THR A 106 3.97 17.42 -22.67
N PHE A 107 3.44 16.24 -22.98
CA PHE A 107 2.71 15.40 -22.02
C PHE A 107 3.58 15.06 -20.81
N SER A 108 4.79 14.56 -21.04
CA SER A 108 5.77 14.23 -19.99
C SER A 108 6.12 15.42 -19.11
N LYS A 109 6.39 16.60 -19.70
CA LYS A 109 6.70 17.84 -18.94
C LYS A 109 5.56 18.24 -17.99
N ASN A 110 4.30 18.16 -18.43
CA ASN A 110 3.16 18.49 -17.57
C ASN A 110 2.99 17.46 -16.45
N ARG A 111 3.14 16.16 -16.74
CA ARG A 111 3.06 15.08 -15.76
C ARG A 111 4.10 15.24 -14.65
N HIS A 112 5.35 15.52 -15.01
CA HIS A 112 6.46 15.65 -14.07
C HIS A 112 6.52 17.01 -13.34
N GLY A 113 5.85 18.02 -13.85
CA GLY A 113 5.74 19.34 -13.23
C GLY A 113 4.43 19.50 -12.45
N ARG A 114 3.52 20.31 -13.00
CA ARG A 114 2.29 20.78 -12.34
C ARG A 114 1.43 19.70 -11.70
N PHE A 115 1.25 18.55 -12.37
CA PHE A 115 0.42 17.47 -11.85
C PHE A 115 1.00 16.84 -10.58
N ARG A 116 2.30 16.74 -10.52
CA ARG A 116 3.01 16.21 -9.37
C ARG A 116 3.09 17.21 -8.22
N GLU A 117 3.34 18.49 -8.54
CA GLU A 117 3.43 19.58 -7.56
C GLU A 117 2.07 19.90 -6.91
N SER A 118 0.99 19.64 -7.62
CA SER A 118 -0.38 19.91 -7.17
C SER A 118 -1.06 18.75 -6.44
N ASP A 119 -0.40 17.61 -6.25
CA ASP A 119 -1.03 16.38 -5.73
C ASP A 119 -2.28 15.94 -6.54
N ALA A 120 -2.30 16.26 -7.86
CA ALA A 120 -3.46 16.02 -8.71
C ALA A 120 -3.89 14.56 -8.76
N PHE A 121 -2.93 13.61 -8.72
CA PHE A 121 -3.25 12.19 -8.79
C PHE A 121 -3.92 11.69 -7.50
N ARG A 122 -3.54 12.22 -6.35
CA ARG A 122 -4.24 11.99 -5.08
C ARG A 122 -5.66 12.54 -5.13
N HIS A 123 -5.83 13.76 -5.63
CA HIS A 123 -7.14 14.39 -5.79
C HIS A 123 -8.07 13.54 -6.67
N VAL A 124 -7.58 13.06 -7.81
CA VAL A 124 -8.35 12.19 -8.73
C VAL A 124 -8.69 10.85 -8.07
N PHE A 125 -7.73 10.22 -7.40
CA PHE A 125 -7.97 8.99 -6.66
C PHE A 125 -9.08 9.14 -5.62
N GLU A 126 -9.02 10.20 -4.80
CA GLU A 126 -10.01 10.49 -3.77
C GLU A 126 -11.39 10.83 -4.34
N SER A 127 -11.45 11.52 -5.50
CA SER A 127 -12.71 11.76 -6.22
C SER A 127 -13.38 10.45 -6.63
N VAL A 128 -12.60 9.53 -7.22
CA VAL A 128 -13.10 8.19 -7.59
C VAL A 128 -13.49 7.39 -6.35
N LEU A 129 -12.74 7.48 -5.26
CA LEU A 129 -13.10 6.81 -4.01
C LEU A 129 -14.42 7.34 -3.43
N ARG A 130 -14.62 8.66 -3.39
CA ARG A 130 -15.92 9.27 -2.97
C ARG A 130 -17.06 8.75 -3.84
N ARG A 131 -16.84 8.62 -5.14
CA ARG A 131 -17.84 8.02 -6.03
C ARG A 131 -18.13 6.56 -5.66
N CYS A 132 -17.10 5.75 -5.37
CA CYS A 132 -17.29 4.37 -4.88
C CYS A 132 -18.12 4.32 -3.59
N MET A 133 -17.89 5.26 -2.67
CA MET A 133 -18.67 5.39 -1.42
C MET A 133 -20.13 5.74 -1.71
N THR A 134 -20.38 6.72 -2.58
CA THR A 134 -21.74 7.15 -2.97
C THR A 134 -22.52 6.01 -3.62
N GLU A 135 -21.86 5.16 -4.40
CA GLU A 135 -22.46 3.97 -5.03
C GLU A 135 -22.58 2.77 -4.04
N GLY A 136 -22.24 2.95 -2.76
CA GLY A 136 -22.35 1.91 -1.73
C GLY A 136 -21.36 0.76 -1.86
N LEU A 137 -20.27 0.95 -2.61
CA LEU A 137 -19.23 -0.07 -2.81
C LEU A 137 -18.18 -0.10 -1.70
N VAL A 138 -18.17 0.87 -0.80
CA VAL A 138 -17.29 0.95 0.38
C VAL A 138 -18.16 1.10 1.60
N ARG A 139 -18.11 0.13 2.52
CA ARG A 139 -18.94 0.13 3.73
C ARG A 139 -18.15 0.38 5.00
N GLY A 140 -16.85 0.13 4.98
CA GLY A 140 -15.99 0.38 6.12
C GLY A 140 -16.02 -0.69 7.22
N GLU A 141 -16.78 -1.79 7.06
CA GLU A 141 -16.84 -2.84 8.09
C GLU A 141 -15.52 -3.58 8.26
N GLY A 142 -14.84 -3.87 7.16
CA GLY A 142 -13.58 -4.59 7.19
C GLY A 142 -12.63 -4.15 6.10
N PHE A 143 -11.42 -3.76 6.51
CA PHE A 143 -10.35 -3.48 5.57
C PHE A 143 -9.31 -4.59 5.59
N ALA A 144 -8.66 -4.79 4.44
CA ALA A 144 -7.46 -5.60 4.35
C ALA A 144 -6.28 -4.71 3.97
N VAL A 145 -5.12 -5.08 4.49
CA VAL A 145 -3.85 -4.45 4.16
C VAL A 145 -2.88 -5.49 3.63
N ASP A 146 -2.19 -5.12 2.58
CA ASP A 146 -1.11 -5.92 2.00
C ASP A 146 -0.21 -5.04 1.14
N ALA A 147 0.98 -5.53 0.85
CA ALA A 147 1.97 -4.84 0.04
C ALA A 147 2.45 -5.71 -1.12
N SER A 148 2.84 -5.06 -2.21
CA SER A 148 3.49 -5.74 -3.33
C SER A 148 4.71 -4.99 -3.80
N VAL A 149 5.82 -5.71 -3.96
CA VAL A 149 7.08 -5.16 -4.44
C VAL A 149 7.00 -4.93 -5.96
N ILE A 150 7.34 -3.71 -6.39
CA ILE A 150 7.38 -3.26 -7.78
C ILE A 150 8.79 -2.79 -8.11
N LYS A 151 9.34 -3.23 -9.23
CA LYS A 151 10.69 -2.85 -9.67
C LYS A 151 10.76 -1.35 -9.95
N ALA A 152 11.78 -0.70 -9.38
CA ALA A 152 12.07 0.71 -9.65
C ALA A 152 12.70 0.90 -11.05
N ASP A 153 12.59 2.11 -11.60
CA ASP A 153 13.35 2.52 -12.78
C ASP A 153 14.78 2.95 -12.40
N ALA A 154 15.47 2.09 -11.68
CA ALA A 154 16.83 2.30 -11.22
C ALA A 154 17.83 1.52 -12.08
N ASN A 155 18.96 2.15 -12.40
CA ASN A 155 20.02 1.48 -13.17
C ASN A 155 20.84 0.57 -12.24
N ARG A 156 20.76 -0.73 -12.49
CA ARG A 156 21.47 -1.73 -11.69
C ARG A 156 23.01 -1.59 -11.76
N ALA A 157 23.54 -1.18 -12.91
CA ALA A 157 24.98 -1.00 -13.12
C ALA A 157 25.54 0.26 -12.44
N ARG A 158 24.68 1.21 -12.05
CA ARG A 158 25.04 2.43 -11.32
C ARG A 158 24.70 2.34 -9.84
N GLY A 159 24.83 1.16 -9.26
CA GLY A 159 24.72 0.94 -7.82
C GLY A 159 26.08 0.98 -7.15
N VAL A 160 26.15 1.54 -5.94
CA VAL A 160 27.32 1.55 -5.08
C VAL A 160 27.02 0.77 -3.79
N PRO A 161 28.03 0.17 -3.14
CA PRO A 161 27.85 -0.42 -1.82
C PRO A 161 27.32 0.63 -0.82
N GLY A 162 26.37 0.28 0.00
CA GLY A 162 25.77 1.22 0.98
C GLY A 162 26.73 1.66 2.10
N SER A 163 27.90 1.00 2.20
CA SER A 163 29.00 1.40 3.10
C SER A 163 29.91 2.47 2.50
N GLU A 164 29.82 2.77 1.20
CA GLU A 164 30.62 3.80 0.55
C GLU A 164 30.01 5.18 0.75
N THR A 165 30.88 6.15 1.04
CA THR A 165 30.48 7.56 1.11
C THR A 165 30.27 8.10 -0.30
N THR A 166 29.04 8.41 -0.65
CA THR A 166 28.70 8.95 -1.98
C THR A 166 28.70 10.46 -1.95
N ASP A 167 29.36 11.13 -2.89
CA ASP A 167 29.24 12.58 -3.07
C ASP A 167 27.93 12.92 -3.81
N TRP A 168 26.86 12.97 -3.07
CA TRP A 168 25.52 13.26 -3.60
C TRP A 168 25.40 14.64 -4.26
N ARG A 169 26.29 15.60 -3.94
CA ARG A 169 26.28 16.93 -4.56
C ARG A 169 26.54 16.87 -6.05
N LYS A 170 27.39 15.93 -6.49
CA LYS A 170 27.62 15.68 -7.92
C LYS A 170 26.42 15.04 -8.61
N GLU A 171 25.70 14.18 -7.91
CA GLU A 171 24.54 13.47 -8.45
C GLU A 171 23.25 14.32 -8.36
N ALA A 172 23.11 15.21 -7.38
CA ALA A 172 21.94 16.06 -7.15
C ALA A 172 21.59 16.96 -8.34
N GLY A 173 22.60 17.42 -9.12
CA GLY A 173 22.39 18.22 -10.33
C GLY A 173 21.71 17.48 -11.49
N THR A 174 21.66 16.16 -11.44
CA THR A 174 21.28 15.30 -12.58
C THR A 174 19.89 14.67 -12.48
N SER A 175 19.35 14.49 -11.26
CA SER A 175 18.11 13.73 -11.07
C SER A 175 17.23 14.31 -9.97
N ARG A 176 15.91 14.46 -10.25
CA ARG A 176 14.91 14.84 -9.25
C ARG A 176 14.86 13.85 -8.08
N ALA A 177 14.92 12.55 -8.37
CA ALA A 177 14.87 11.51 -7.34
C ALA A 177 16.02 11.61 -6.32
N VAL A 178 17.19 12.06 -6.76
CA VAL A 178 18.32 12.32 -5.86
C VAL A 178 18.05 13.54 -5.00
N ARG A 179 17.51 14.62 -5.56
CA ARG A 179 17.14 15.81 -4.78
C ARG A 179 16.10 15.50 -3.71
N GLU A 180 15.00 14.85 -4.08
CA GLU A 180 13.97 14.41 -3.14
C GLU A 180 14.52 13.54 -1.99
N TYR A 181 15.49 12.67 -2.31
CA TYR A 181 16.16 11.85 -1.30
C TYR A 181 17.01 12.68 -0.34
N LEU A 182 17.74 13.69 -0.84
CA LEU A 182 18.54 14.60 -0.02
C LEU A 182 17.66 15.49 0.84
N ASP A 183 16.60 16.07 0.28
CA ASP A 183 15.63 16.88 1.02
C ASP A 183 15.01 16.08 2.18
N ALA A 184 14.69 14.81 1.96
CA ALA A 184 14.17 13.92 3.00
C ALA A 184 15.22 13.64 4.10
N LEU A 185 16.49 13.47 3.75
CA LEU A 185 17.57 13.31 4.74
C LEU A 185 17.80 14.57 5.55
N GLU A 186 17.73 15.75 4.93
CA GLU A 186 17.88 17.04 5.62
C GLU A 186 16.73 17.28 6.61
N GLN A 187 15.49 16.91 6.24
CA GLN A 187 14.34 17.01 7.14
C GLN A 187 14.52 16.11 8.39
N VAL A 188 15.01 14.89 8.22
CA VAL A 188 15.29 13.99 9.35
C VAL A 188 16.35 14.60 10.27
N ASN A 189 17.42 15.16 9.72
CA ASN A 189 18.50 15.79 10.51
C ASN A 189 18.08 17.08 11.22
N GLN A 190 17.05 17.79 10.74
CA GLN A 190 16.53 19.02 11.36
C GLN A 190 15.60 18.77 12.54
N THR A 191 14.96 17.59 12.61
CA THR A 191 14.07 17.19 13.71
C THR A 191 14.83 16.72 14.96
N ASP A 192 16.17 16.61 14.90
CA ASP A 192 17.04 16.15 16.00
C ASP A 192 17.25 17.14 17.16
N ASN A 193 16.58 18.29 17.16
CA ASN A 193 16.75 19.32 18.19
C ASN A 193 15.73 19.28 19.35
N ASP A 194 14.75 18.36 19.35
CA ASP A 194 13.82 18.17 20.46
C ASP A 194 13.96 16.75 21.02
N ASP A 195 14.06 16.62 22.33
CA ASP A 195 14.34 15.47 23.21
C ASP A 195 13.69 14.08 22.88
N ALA A 196 13.15 13.87 21.72
CA ALA A 196 12.71 12.56 21.23
C ALA A 196 13.81 11.92 20.39
N GLU A 197 14.23 10.70 20.72
CA GLU A 197 15.16 9.90 19.92
C GLU A 197 14.66 9.84 18.46
N PRO A 198 15.41 10.41 17.50
CA PRO A 198 14.94 10.56 16.13
C PRO A 198 14.65 9.19 15.52
N PRO A 199 13.67 9.08 14.60
CA PRO A 199 13.50 7.88 13.84
C PRO A 199 14.80 7.65 13.06
N GLN A 200 15.57 6.64 13.48
CA GLN A 200 16.83 6.31 12.80
C GLN A 200 16.56 6.14 11.30
N PRO A 201 17.29 6.85 10.43
CA PRO A 201 17.17 6.65 9.02
C PRO A 201 17.39 5.15 8.75
N PRO A 202 16.56 4.52 7.94
CA PRO A 202 16.67 3.09 7.71
C PRO A 202 18.08 2.80 7.22
N ALA A 203 18.76 1.85 7.88
CA ALA A 203 20.15 1.49 7.58
C ALA A 203 20.36 1.39 6.07
N PRO A 204 21.45 1.97 5.53
CA PRO A 204 21.71 1.93 4.10
C PRO A 204 21.63 0.48 3.62
N GLY A 205 20.93 0.25 2.51
CA GLY A 205 20.85 -1.08 1.92
C GLY A 205 22.24 -1.58 1.49
N LYS A 206 22.39 -2.89 1.26
CA LYS A 206 23.65 -3.45 0.75
C LYS A 206 24.18 -2.69 -0.47
N ASN A 207 23.27 -2.28 -1.36
CA ASN A 207 23.58 -1.45 -2.52
C ASN A 207 22.59 -0.27 -2.57
N VAL A 208 23.07 0.90 -2.97
CA VAL A 208 22.30 2.13 -3.18
C VAL A 208 22.40 2.51 -4.65
N SER A 209 21.29 2.87 -5.28
CA SER A 209 21.26 3.31 -6.68
C SER A 209 21.60 4.79 -6.78
N LEU A 210 22.56 5.18 -7.61
CA LEU A 210 22.88 6.57 -7.90
C LEU A 210 21.77 7.29 -8.72
N THR A 211 20.89 6.53 -9.36
CA THR A 211 19.80 7.10 -10.18
C THR A 211 18.46 7.18 -9.44
N ASP A 212 18.30 6.40 -8.37
CA ASP A 212 17.11 6.37 -7.53
C ASP A 212 17.47 5.84 -6.12
N PRO A 213 18.06 6.70 -5.25
CA PRO A 213 18.63 6.26 -3.98
C PRO A 213 17.59 5.82 -2.94
N ALA A 214 16.34 6.27 -3.05
CA ALA A 214 15.26 5.85 -2.17
C ALA A 214 14.77 4.42 -2.47
N ALA A 215 15.02 3.89 -3.69
CA ALA A 215 14.66 2.53 -4.04
C ALA A 215 15.55 1.51 -3.30
N ARG A 216 14.94 0.48 -2.69
CA ARG A 216 15.66 -0.52 -1.92
C ARG A 216 16.11 -1.70 -2.78
N TRP A 217 17.36 -2.16 -2.52
CA TRP A 217 17.88 -3.37 -3.09
C TRP A 217 17.24 -4.58 -2.42
N THR A 218 16.50 -5.35 -3.19
CA THR A 218 15.74 -6.52 -2.71
C THR A 218 15.81 -7.67 -3.72
N ALA A 219 15.43 -8.87 -3.32
CA ALA A 219 15.32 -10.03 -4.19
C ALA A 219 14.03 -10.80 -3.90
N ALA A 220 13.41 -11.31 -4.95
CA ALA A 220 12.41 -12.36 -4.78
C ALA A 220 13.11 -13.67 -4.35
N PRO A 221 12.46 -14.56 -3.59
CA PRO A 221 13.02 -15.86 -3.24
C PRO A 221 13.51 -16.61 -4.48
N GLY A 222 14.82 -16.95 -4.53
CA GLY A 222 15.45 -17.64 -5.66
C GLY A 222 15.66 -16.80 -6.93
N GLY A 223 15.34 -15.51 -6.92
CA GLY A 223 15.49 -14.61 -8.07
C GLY A 223 16.66 -13.64 -7.97
N PRO A 224 17.02 -12.97 -9.08
CA PRO A 224 18.03 -11.93 -9.08
C PRO A 224 17.57 -10.71 -8.26
N ALA A 225 18.53 -10.06 -7.58
CA ALA A 225 18.27 -8.85 -6.85
C ALA A 225 18.02 -7.63 -7.77
N PHE A 226 17.20 -6.69 -7.32
CA PHE A 226 16.81 -5.47 -8.05
C PHE A 226 16.44 -4.36 -7.07
N TYR A 227 16.41 -3.13 -7.55
CA TYR A 227 15.89 -2.00 -6.79
C TYR A 227 14.36 -1.93 -6.87
N ALA A 228 13.69 -1.62 -5.77
CA ALA A 228 12.23 -1.66 -5.69
C ALA A 228 11.64 -0.69 -4.68
N TYR A 229 10.35 -0.43 -4.89
CA TYR A 229 9.42 0.14 -3.94
C TYR A 229 8.31 -0.87 -3.63
N SER A 230 7.69 -0.73 -2.47
CA SER A 230 6.46 -1.44 -2.13
C SER A 230 5.25 -0.54 -2.38
N THR A 231 4.25 -1.07 -3.07
CA THR A 231 2.92 -0.48 -3.12
C THR A 231 2.09 -1.09 -2.01
N ASN A 232 1.68 -0.28 -1.06
CA ASN A 232 0.84 -0.68 0.06
C ASN A 232 -0.59 -0.28 -0.24
N TYR A 233 -1.52 -1.21 -0.14
CA TYR A 233 -2.95 -1.00 -0.37
C TYR A 233 -3.74 -1.21 0.91
N LEU A 234 -4.65 -0.28 1.19
CA LEU A 234 -5.75 -0.45 2.11
C LEU A 234 -7.02 -0.70 1.30
N ILE A 235 -7.69 -1.81 1.53
CA ILE A 235 -8.74 -2.34 0.64
C ILE A 235 -9.99 -2.65 1.44
N ASP A 236 -11.14 -2.12 1.04
CA ASP A 236 -12.43 -2.56 1.55
C ASP A 236 -12.74 -3.98 1.07
N LEU A 237 -13.05 -4.88 1.99
CA LEU A 237 -13.21 -6.31 1.71
C LEU A 237 -14.52 -6.66 1.01
N ASP A 238 -15.54 -5.84 1.08
CA ASP A 238 -16.85 -6.14 0.50
C ASP A 238 -16.80 -6.13 -1.04
N ALA A 239 -16.54 -4.98 -1.61
CA ALA A 239 -16.43 -4.87 -3.07
C ALA A 239 -14.99 -4.98 -3.61
N GLY A 240 -13.97 -4.96 -2.76
CA GLY A 240 -12.56 -4.98 -3.14
C GLY A 240 -12.13 -3.64 -3.76
N ILE A 241 -12.64 -2.53 -3.21
CA ILE A 241 -12.22 -1.17 -3.58
C ILE A 241 -10.98 -0.79 -2.80
N ILE A 242 -10.00 -0.21 -3.47
CA ILE A 242 -8.80 0.33 -2.84
C ILE A 242 -9.18 1.66 -2.19
N VAL A 243 -9.09 1.72 -0.86
CA VAL A 243 -9.49 2.86 -0.05
C VAL A 243 -8.36 3.85 0.12
N ASP A 244 -7.12 3.35 0.21
CA ASP A 244 -5.93 4.19 0.20
C ASP A 244 -4.71 3.45 -0.34
N VAL A 245 -3.69 4.22 -0.71
CA VAL A 245 -2.44 3.76 -1.31
C VAL A 245 -1.28 4.53 -0.71
N GLU A 246 -0.20 3.79 -0.36
CA GLU A 246 1.05 4.41 0.07
C GLU A 246 2.24 3.74 -0.62
N ALA A 247 3.20 4.56 -1.06
CA ALA A 247 4.47 4.09 -1.59
C ALA A 247 5.52 4.09 -0.49
N THR A 248 6.23 2.98 -0.32
CA THR A 248 7.36 2.91 0.60
C THR A 248 8.58 2.30 -0.09
N PRO A 249 9.81 2.62 0.33
CA PRO A 249 10.94 1.78 0.01
C PRO A 249 10.66 0.33 0.39
N ALA A 250 11.06 -0.65 -0.41
CA ALA A 250 10.72 -2.07 -0.20
C ALA A 250 11.36 -2.61 1.10
N HIS A 251 10.78 -2.26 2.24
CA HIS A 251 11.21 -2.66 3.58
C HIS A 251 9.99 -2.94 4.48
N ARG A 252 9.98 -4.12 5.11
CA ARG A 252 8.83 -4.66 5.83
C ARG A 252 8.31 -3.78 6.98
N THR A 253 9.21 -3.13 7.71
CA THR A 253 8.82 -2.23 8.81
C THR A 253 8.04 -1.02 8.28
N GLN A 254 8.47 -0.46 7.15
CA GLN A 254 7.80 0.69 6.52
C GLN A 254 6.44 0.30 5.92
N GLU A 255 6.28 -0.94 5.48
CA GLU A 255 4.98 -1.47 5.03
C GLU A 255 3.96 -1.51 6.18
N VAL A 256 4.38 -1.90 7.38
CA VAL A 256 3.51 -1.91 8.57
C VAL A 256 3.17 -0.48 9.01
N GLU A 257 4.16 0.43 9.09
CA GLU A 257 3.92 1.82 9.47
C GLU A 257 3.05 2.59 8.46
N SER A 258 3.18 2.30 7.16
CA SER A 258 2.32 2.91 6.14
C SER A 258 0.84 2.59 6.34
N THR A 259 0.52 1.46 6.98
CA THR A 259 -0.86 1.08 7.31
C THR A 259 -1.49 2.04 8.31
N LYS A 260 -0.74 2.47 9.33
CA LYS A 260 -1.20 3.47 10.29
C LYS A 260 -1.50 4.78 9.56
N THR A 261 -0.56 5.24 8.73
CA THR A 261 -0.71 6.46 7.90
C THR A 261 -1.95 6.39 7.01
N MET A 262 -2.19 5.26 6.34
CA MET A 262 -3.35 5.08 5.46
C MET A 262 -4.66 5.11 6.24
N ILE A 263 -4.77 4.38 7.35
CA ILE A 263 -5.99 4.35 8.18
C ILE A 263 -6.28 5.73 8.76
N GLU A 264 -5.28 6.42 9.29
CA GLU A 264 -5.44 7.77 9.84
C GLU A 264 -5.81 8.81 8.76
N ARG A 265 -5.30 8.65 7.56
CA ARG A 265 -5.65 9.50 6.41
C ARG A 265 -7.11 9.29 6.01
N VAL A 266 -7.55 8.05 5.93
CA VAL A 266 -8.93 7.69 5.59
C VAL A 266 -9.89 8.17 6.68
N GLU A 267 -9.57 7.98 7.94
CA GLU A 267 -10.35 8.48 9.07
C GLU A 267 -10.50 10.02 9.01
N ARG A 268 -9.39 10.73 8.81
CA ARG A 268 -9.40 12.20 8.73
C ARG A 268 -10.11 12.75 7.50
N ARG A 269 -10.00 12.12 6.32
CA ARG A 269 -10.52 12.65 5.06
C ARG A 269 -11.94 12.20 4.72
N PHE A 270 -12.35 11.04 5.23
CA PHE A 270 -13.63 10.42 4.89
C PHE A 270 -14.47 10.07 6.11
N GLY A 271 -13.98 10.30 7.33
CA GLY A 271 -14.67 9.94 8.56
C GLY A 271 -14.89 8.43 8.71
N MET A 272 -14.10 7.60 8.02
CA MET A 272 -14.27 6.16 7.95
C MET A 272 -13.11 5.45 8.63
N LYS A 273 -13.44 4.54 9.53
CA LYS A 273 -12.49 3.66 10.22
C LYS A 273 -13.03 2.23 10.18
N PRO A 274 -12.21 1.20 9.89
CA PRO A 274 -12.71 -0.17 9.83
C PRO A 274 -13.00 -0.72 11.22
N ASP A 275 -14.02 -1.59 11.33
CA ASP A 275 -14.26 -2.35 12.57
C ASP A 275 -13.20 -3.45 12.75
N ARG A 276 -12.71 -4.02 11.64
CA ARG A 276 -11.66 -5.05 11.62
C ARG A 276 -10.62 -4.81 10.53
N LEU A 277 -9.36 -5.11 10.85
CA LEU A 277 -8.25 -5.07 9.90
C LEU A 277 -7.70 -6.47 9.65
N VAL A 278 -7.62 -6.84 8.37
CA VAL A 278 -7.11 -8.15 7.92
C VAL A 278 -5.73 -7.97 7.28
N GLY A 279 -4.77 -8.74 7.74
CA GLY A 279 -3.40 -8.69 7.23
C GLY A 279 -2.67 -10.03 7.35
N ASP A 280 -1.40 -10.05 6.96
CA ASP A 280 -0.52 -11.19 7.18
C ASP A 280 0.18 -11.12 8.54
N THR A 281 1.05 -12.09 8.81
CA THR A 281 1.82 -12.16 10.06
C THR A 281 2.73 -10.95 10.29
N ALA A 282 3.12 -10.20 9.24
CA ALA A 282 3.94 -9.00 9.42
C ALA A 282 3.23 -7.92 10.25
N TYR A 283 1.90 -7.84 10.13
CA TYR A 283 1.06 -6.90 10.89
C TYR A 283 0.71 -7.40 12.30
N GLY A 284 1.12 -8.62 12.67
CA GLY A 284 0.88 -9.24 13.98
C GLY A 284 1.93 -8.92 15.04
N THR A 285 2.73 -7.87 14.89
CA THR A 285 3.67 -7.40 15.90
C THR A 285 2.94 -6.86 17.12
N ALA A 286 3.56 -6.93 18.30
CA ALA A 286 2.94 -6.47 19.54
C ALA A 286 2.51 -4.99 19.47
N ASP A 287 3.37 -4.13 18.93
CA ASP A 287 3.13 -2.69 18.80
C ASP A 287 1.96 -2.38 17.84
N MET A 288 1.91 -3.06 16.69
CA MET A 288 0.81 -2.89 15.74
C MET A 288 -0.53 -3.39 16.29
N LEU A 289 -0.52 -4.52 17.04
CA LEU A 289 -1.69 -5.03 17.73
C LEU A 289 -2.13 -4.08 18.86
N GLY A 290 -1.18 -3.50 19.61
CA GLY A 290 -1.44 -2.46 20.61
C GLY A 290 -2.15 -1.26 20.01
N TRP A 291 -1.61 -0.73 18.92
CA TRP A 291 -2.20 0.39 18.19
C TRP A 291 -3.61 0.08 17.67
N MET A 292 -3.82 -1.10 17.04
CA MET A 292 -5.15 -1.49 16.57
C MET A 292 -6.17 -1.55 17.70
N VAL A 293 -5.84 -2.24 18.80
CA VAL A 293 -6.80 -2.53 19.89
C VAL A 293 -7.01 -1.33 20.78
N HIS A 294 -5.93 -0.69 21.28
CA HIS A 294 -6.02 0.35 22.30
C HIS A 294 -6.21 1.74 21.70
N ASP A 295 -5.45 2.10 20.65
CA ASP A 295 -5.47 3.45 20.13
C ASP A 295 -6.62 3.65 19.15
N LYS A 296 -6.92 2.63 18.33
CA LYS A 296 -7.92 2.72 17.26
C LYS A 296 -9.22 1.96 17.52
N GLY A 297 -9.24 1.00 18.45
CA GLY A 297 -10.42 0.15 18.68
C GLY A 297 -10.80 -0.70 17.46
N ILE A 298 -9.79 -1.18 16.70
CA ILE A 298 -9.94 -2.02 15.51
C ILE A 298 -9.68 -3.47 15.88
N ALA A 299 -10.58 -4.38 15.51
CA ALA A 299 -10.40 -5.81 15.73
C ALA A 299 -9.28 -6.38 14.84
N PRO A 300 -8.19 -6.95 15.41
CA PRO A 300 -7.06 -7.47 14.63
C PRO A 300 -7.36 -8.86 14.06
N HIS A 301 -7.71 -8.94 12.79
CA HIS A 301 -7.83 -10.20 12.06
C HIS A 301 -6.50 -10.58 11.39
N VAL A 302 -5.43 -10.60 12.17
CA VAL A 302 -4.05 -10.89 11.73
C VAL A 302 -3.45 -12.01 12.59
N PRO A 303 -2.59 -12.88 12.03
CA PRO A 303 -1.89 -13.86 12.82
C PRO A 303 -0.89 -13.18 13.77
N VAL A 304 -0.88 -13.54 15.02
CA VAL A 304 0.09 -13.00 15.99
C VAL A 304 1.50 -13.44 15.61
N TRP A 305 2.41 -12.48 15.50
CA TRP A 305 3.82 -12.82 15.35
C TRP A 305 4.40 -13.22 16.68
N ASP A 306 4.42 -14.53 16.93
CA ASP A 306 4.91 -15.12 18.18
C ASP A 306 6.26 -15.83 17.96
N ARG A 307 7.22 -15.53 18.80
CA ARG A 307 8.51 -16.22 18.90
C ARG A 307 8.66 -16.94 20.24
N SER A 308 7.55 -17.12 20.95
CA SER A 308 7.56 -17.73 22.28
C SER A 308 7.84 -19.23 22.26
N GLU A 309 7.56 -19.89 21.12
CA GLU A 309 7.88 -21.31 20.96
C GLU A 309 9.38 -21.55 20.87
N ARG A 310 9.88 -22.42 21.72
CA ARG A 310 11.26 -22.87 21.74
C ARG A 310 11.44 -24.14 20.95
N LYS A 311 12.48 -24.17 20.12
CA LYS A 311 12.83 -25.34 19.30
C LYS A 311 13.98 -26.18 19.90
N ASP A 312 14.48 -25.78 21.07
CA ASP A 312 15.61 -26.41 21.77
C ASP A 312 15.17 -27.51 22.73
N GLY A 313 13.88 -27.88 22.73
CA GLY A 313 13.30 -28.87 23.65
C GLY A 313 13.05 -28.35 25.06
N THR A 314 13.29 -27.07 25.33
CA THR A 314 12.97 -26.46 26.62
C THR A 314 11.56 -25.87 26.61
N LEU A 315 10.96 -25.74 27.83
CA LEU A 315 9.59 -25.23 27.98
C LEU A 315 9.43 -23.85 27.35
N SER A 316 8.40 -23.73 26.51
CA SER A 316 7.98 -22.48 25.89
C SER A 316 7.29 -21.56 26.90
N SER A 317 7.16 -20.28 26.61
CA SER A 317 6.45 -19.34 27.49
C SER A 317 4.95 -19.62 27.58
N SER A 318 4.36 -20.31 26.60
CA SER A 318 2.96 -20.76 26.59
C SER A 318 2.64 -21.81 27.66
N GLU A 319 3.65 -22.49 28.20
CA GLU A 319 3.49 -23.49 29.26
C GLU A 319 3.47 -22.84 30.67
N PHE A 320 3.58 -21.52 30.76
CA PHE A 320 3.49 -20.72 31.97
C PHE A 320 2.16 -19.97 31.98
N VAL A 321 1.41 -20.11 33.06
CA VAL A 321 0.10 -19.48 33.23
C VAL A 321 0.27 -18.02 33.63
N TRP A 322 -0.33 -17.10 32.91
CA TRP A 322 -0.38 -15.69 33.27
C TRP A 322 -1.53 -15.44 34.27
N ASP A 323 -1.20 -14.85 35.40
CA ASP A 323 -2.17 -14.35 36.38
C ASP A 323 -2.21 -12.82 36.29
N GLU A 324 -3.29 -12.29 35.74
CA GLU A 324 -3.46 -10.84 35.53
C GLU A 324 -3.65 -10.08 36.83
N GLN A 325 -4.36 -10.69 37.81
CA GLN A 325 -4.64 -10.03 39.07
C GLN A 325 -3.38 -9.94 39.94
N ALA A 326 -2.58 -11.01 39.97
CA ALA A 326 -1.33 -11.04 40.67
C ALA A 326 -0.17 -10.39 39.91
N ASN A 327 -0.35 -10.06 38.63
CA ASN A 327 0.70 -9.56 37.73
C ASN A 327 1.95 -10.44 37.74
N GLU A 328 1.75 -11.77 37.58
CA GLU A 328 2.83 -12.76 37.62
C GLU A 328 2.59 -13.90 36.64
N TYR A 329 3.68 -14.60 36.28
CA TYR A 329 3.56 -15.91 35.63
C TYR A 329 3.70 -17.01 36.68
N ARG A 330 2.92 -18.07 36.55
CA ARG A 330 3.08 -19.32 37.28
C ARG A 330 3.72 -20.39 36.42
N CYS A 331 4.82 -20.97 36.89
CA CYS A 331 5.47 -22.08 36.20
C CYS A 331 4.67 -23.40 36.39
N PRO A 332 4.93 -24.46 35.60
CA PRO A 332 4.25 -25.74 35.72
C PRO A 332 4.39 -26.40 37.12
N GLN A 333 5.37 -25.98 37.91
CA GLN A 333 5.55 -26.41 39.33
C GLN A 333 4.89 -25.46 40.34
N GLY A 334 4.09 -24.47 39.89
CA GLY A 334 3.35 -23.55 40.75
C GLY A 334 4.14 -22.36 41.28
N HIS A 335 5.44 -22.23 40.97
CA HIS A 335 6.26 -21.11 41.47
C HIS A 335 6.00 -19.83 40.64
N ALA A 336 5.98 -18.69 41.35
CA ALA A 336 5.73 -17.38 40.73
C ALA A 336 7.00 -16.80 40.05
N LEU A 337 6.80 -16.28 38.83
CA LEU A 337 7.77 -15.43 38.18
C LEU A 337 7.27 -13.99 38.29
N LEU A 338 8.04 -13.15 38.97
CA LEU A 338 7.70 -11.77 39.30
C LEU A 338 8.55 -10.80 38.47
N SER A 339 7.97 -9.68 38.10
CA SER A 339 8.71 -8.55 37.50
C SER A 339 9.50 -7.78 38.60
N ASP A 340 9.07 -7.89 39.83
CA ASP A 340 9.60 -7.19 40.97
C ASP A 340 9.85 -8.14 42.16
N ARG A 341 11.09 -8.53 42.37
CA ARG A 341 11.50 -9.37 43.51
C ARG A 341 12.24 -8.59 44.61
N ARG A 342 12.62 -7.33 44.29
CA ARG A 342 13.32 -6.46 45.25
C ARG A 342 12.72 -5.08 45.23
N GLN A 343 12.46 -4.54 46.38
CA GLN A 343 12.14 -3.12 46.51
C GLN A 343 13.43 -2.32 46.29
N PHE A 344 13.41 -1.45 45.28
CA PHE A 344 14.52 -0.53 45.04
C PHE A 344 14.21 0.79 45.72
N THR A 345 15.24 1.41 46.28
CA THR A 345 15.16 2.72 46.95
C THR A 345 14.74 3.84 45.99
N LYS A 346 15.03 3.67 44.69
CA LYS A 346 14.54 4.56 43.63
C LYS A 346 13.65 3.77 42.67
N PRO A 347 12.48 4.28 42.30
CA PRO A 347 11.65 3.68 41.27
C PRO A 347 12.48 3.47 40.01
N ARG A 348 12.44 2.26 39.43
CA ARG A 348 13.08 1.96 38.16
C ARG A 348 11.99 1.68 37.16
N ASP A 349 12.17 2.24 35.98
CA ASP A 349 11.35 1.83 34.83
C ASP A 349 11.67 0.34 34.55
N ARG A 350 10.62 -0.48 34.56
CA ARG A 350 10.72 -1.92 34.32
C ARG A 350 10.52 -2.29 32.88
N ILE A 351 10.13 -1.31 32.08
CA ILE A 351 9.92 -1.47 30.65
C ILE A 351 11.27 -1.29 29.97
N THR A 352 11.69 -2.29 29.20
CA THR A 352 12.91 -2.19 28.40
C THR A 352 12.67 -1.25 27.20
N LYS A 353 13.74 -0.76 26.57
CA LYS A 353 13.64 0.00 25.31
C LYS A 353 12.83 -0.73 24.20
N ALA A 354 12.72 -2.06 24.31
CA ALA A 354 11.93 -2.89 23.40
C ALA A 354 10.46 -3.07 23.83
N GLY A 355 9.94 -2.27 24.76
CA GLY A 355 8.55 -2.36 25.22
C GLY A 355 8.23 -3.69 25.92
N THR A 356 9.19 -4.30 26.62
CA THR A 356 9.00 -5.58 27.32
C THR A 356 9.30 -5.47 28.79
N ILE A 357 8.57 -6.23 29.61
CA ILE A 357 8.78 -6.40 31.04
C ILE A 357 9.36 -7.80 31.28
N LEU A 358 10.42 -7.88 32.09
CA LEU A 358 11.06 -9.15 32.45
C LEU A 358 10.45 -9.73 33.71
N TYR A 359 9.88 -10.92 33.62
CA TYR A 359 9.41 -11.74 34.75
C TYR A 359 10.42 -12.86 35.04
N SER A 360 10.81 -13.04 36.30
CA SER A 360 11.83 -14.03 36.68
C SER A 360 11.42 -14.86 37.88
N ALA A 361 11.70 -16.17 37.82
CA ALA A 361 11.54 -17.07 38.94
C ALA A 361 12.62 -16.81 40.01
N SER A 362 12.43 -17.30 41.24
CA SER A 362 13.48 -17.35 42.24
C SER A 362 14.57 -18.34 41.82
N GLN A 363 15.83 -17.98 42.06
CA GLN A 363 16.93 -18.93 41.87
C GLN A 363 16.80 -20.12 42.83
N HIS A 364 16.37 -19.87 44.06
CA HIS A 364 16.15 -20.91 45.06
C HIS A 364 15.12 -21.93 44.58
N ASP A 365 13.97 -21.48 44.02
CA ASP A 365 12.91 -22.35 43.53
C ASP A 365 13.36 -23.16 42.31
N CYS A 366 14.24 -22.59 41.47
CA CYS A 366 14.74 -23.26 40.28
C CYS A 366 15.89 -24.22 40.53
N THR A 367 16.70 -24.03 41.59
CA THR A 367 17.88 -24.87 41.91
C THR A 367 17.50 -26.30 42.24
N GLY A 368 16.45 -26.49 43.03
CA GLY A 368 15.93 -27.83 43.42
C GLY A 368 14.80 -28.35 42.54
N CYS A 369 14.46 -27.68 41.44
CA CYS A 369 13.29 -28.02 40.61
C CYS A 369 13.52 -29.27 39.77
N PRO A 370 12.64 -30.28 39.83
CA PRO A 370 12.76 -31.50 39.01
C PRO A 370 12.68 -31.22 37.49
N MET A 371 12.05 -30.12 37.09
CA MET A 371 11.95 -29.71 35.69
C MET A 371 13.09 -28.79 35.24
N LYS A 372 14.13 -28.59 36.06
CA LYS A 372 15.23 -27.66 35.76
C LYS A 372 15.85 -27.89 34.37
N GLN A 373 16.11 -29.16 34.04
CA GLN A 373 16.73 -29.53 32.75
C GLN A 373 15.83 -29.24 31.54
N GLN A 374 14.52 -29.36 31.71
CA GLN A 374 13.54 -29.06 30.63
C GLN A 374 13.16 -27.58 30.60
N CYS A 375 13.36 -26.83 31.68
CA CYS A 375 12.88 -25.44 31.78
C CYS A 375 13.97 -24.42 31.50
N CYS A 376 15.10 -24.49 32.20
CA CYS A 376 16.20 -23.53 32.08
C CYS A 376 17.56 -24.16 32.45
N PRO A 377 18.07 -25.14 31.65
CA PRO A 377 19.26 -25.90 31.97
C PRO A 377 20.50 -25.02 32.19
N ASN A 378 20.67 -24.02 31.33
CA ASN A 378 21.86 -23.16 31.24
C ASN A 378 21.72 -21.84 32.01
N MET A 379 20.60 -21.62 32.72
CA MET A 379 20.32 -20.37 33.44
C MET A 379 20.05 -20.63 34.92
N PRO A 380 20.48 -19.73 35.84
CA PRO A 380 20.20 -19.89 37.25
C PRO A 380 18.71 -19.97 37.57
N ASN A 381 17.89 -19.23 36.85
CA ASN A 381 16.42 -19.21 37.00
C ASN A 381 15.72 -18.99 35.65
N ARG A 382 14.45 -19.37 35.59
CA ARG A 382 13.61 -19.10 34.43
C ARG A 382 13.28 -17.61 34.30
N ARG A 383 13.34 -17.08 33.05
CA ARG A 383 12.97 -15.71 32.72
C ARG A 383 12.03 -15.70 31.55
N ILE A 384 10.99 -14.86 31.60
CA ILE A 384 10.01 -14.64 30.53
C ILE A 384 9.93 -13.14 30.28
N MET A 385 10.07 -12.74 29.03
CA MET A 385 9.81 -11.38 28.60
C MET A 385 8.35 -11.28 28.14
N ARG A 386 7.58 -10.34 28.70
CA ARG A 386 6.21 -10.05 28.34
C ARG A 386 6.16 -8.68 27.67
N SER A 387 5.55 -8.59 26.52
CA SER A 387 5.29 -7.28 25.88
C SER A 387 4.30 -6.46 26.71
N VAL A 388 4.45 -5.15 26.73
CA VAL A 388 3.46 -4.21 27.28
C VAL A 388 2.10 -4.33 26.55
N HIS A 389 2.12 -4.78 25.30
CA HIS A 389 0.94 -5.00 24.46
C HIS A 389 0.48 -6.47 24.40
N GLU A 390 0.85 -7.29 25.41
CA GLU A 390 0.47 -8.71 25.39
C GLU A 390 -1.04 -8.92 25.48
N SER A 391 -1.77 -8.03 26.16
CA SER A 391 -3.24 -8.04 26.19
C SER A 391 -3.84 -7.93 24.78
N SER A 392 -3.27 -7.10 23.90
CA SER A 392 -3.70 -6.99 22.51
C SER A 392 -3.39 -8.25 21.69
N ARG A 393 -2.27 -8.92 22.00
CA ARG A 393 -1.94 -10.22 21.39
C ARG A 393 -2.97 -11.29 21.81
N ASP A 394 -3.40 -11.28 23.07
CA ASP A 394 -4.42 -12.20 23.55
C ASP A 394 -5.79 -11.95 22.91
N VAL A 395 -6.15 -10.68 22.65
CA VAL A 395 -7.32 -10.33 21.83
C VAL A 395 -7.22 -10.93 20.44
N ALA A 396 -6.08 -10.76 19.75
CA ALA A 396 -5.87 -11.32 18.42
C ALA A 396 -5.93 -12.86 18.40
N ARG A 397 -5.36 -13.53 19.42
CA ARG A 397 -5.45 -15.01 19.59
C ARG A 397 -6.90 -15.46 19.75
N LYS A 398 -7.68 -14.79 20.61
CA LYS A 398 -9.13 -15.10 20.79
C LYS A 398 -9.92 -14.90 19.51
N ILE A 399 -9.63 -13.83 18.76
CA ILE A 399 -10.29 -13.57 17.45
C ILE A 399 -9.93 -14.68 16.45
N ALA A 400 -8.70 -15.21 16.44
CA ALA A 400 -8.25 -16.25 15.52
C ALA A 400 -9.08 -17.54 15.57
N ASP A 401 -9.72 -17.83 16.68
CA ASP A 401 -10.59 -19.02 16.87
C ASP A 401 -12.02 -18.79 16.36
N THR A 402 -12.38 -17.57 15.99
CA THR A 402 -13.75 -17.23 15.58
C THR A 402 -14.07 -17.61 14.13
N PRO A 403 -15.33 -17.89 13.79
CA PRO A 403 -15.77 -18.08 12.42
C PRO A 403 -15.52 -16.85 11.52
N GLN A 404 -15.64 -15.65 12.10
CA GLN A 404 -15.42 -14.39 11.41
C GLN A 404 -13.96 -14.24 10.95
N TYR A 405 -13.00 -14.68 11.75
CA TYR A 405 -11.59 -14.71 11.35
C TYR A 405 -11.37 -15.66 10.15
N LYS A 406 -11.99 -16.85 10.17
CA LYS A 406 -11.91 -17.78 9.05
C LYS A 406 -12.46 -17.17 7.76
N GLN A 407 -13.55 -16.39 7.86
CA GLN A 407 -14.10 -15.67 6.72
C GLN A 407 -13.14 -14.57 6.25
N SER A 408 -12.59 -13.76 7.15
CA SER A 408 -11.59 -12.73 6.83
C SER A 408 -10.37 -13.29 6.09
N ARG A 409 -9.88 -14.47 6.48
CA ARG A 409 -8.79 -15.16 5.76
C ARG A 409 -9.17 -15.54 4.33
N ARG A 410 -10.43 -15.94 4.09
CA ARG A 410 -10.93 -16.21 2.72
C ARG A 410 -11.02 -14.92 1.91
N ASP A 411 -11.51 -13.85 2.52
CA ASP A 411 -11.67 -12.56 1.87
C ASP A 411 -10.33 -11.93 1.50
N ARG A 412 -9.26 -12.21 2.26
CA ARG A 412 -7.90 -11.76 1.93
C ARG A 412 -7.43 -12.21 0.55
N LYS A 413 -7.92 -13.35 0.03
CA LYS A 413 -7.61 -13.78 -1.35
C LYS A 413 -8.01 -12.75 -2.40
N LYS A 414 -9.01 -11.88 -2.12
CA LYS A 414 -9.40 -10.78 -3.00
C LYS A 414 -8.27 -9.77 -3.18
N VAL A 415 -7.46 -9.55 -2.14
CA VAL A 415 -6.29 -8.66 -2.16
C VAL A 415 -5.20 -9.21 -3.08
N GLU A 416 -4.89 -10.49 -2.96
CA GLU A 416 -3.91 -11.16 -3.83
C GLU A 416 -4.31 -11.04 -5.31
N MET A 417 -5.61 -11.16 -5.61
CA MET A 417 -6.16 -10.97 -6.95
C MET A 417 -5.97 -9.54 -7.47
N LEU A 418 -6.07 -8.51 -6.61
CA LEU A 418 -5.83 -7.12 -7.01
C LEU A 418 -4.37 -6.90 -7.42
N PHE A 419 -3.41 -7.45 -6.69
CA PHE A 419 -2.00 -7.36 -7.07
C PHE A 419 -1.66 -8.18 -8.32
N ALA A 420 -2.29 -9.33 -8.51
CA ALA A 420 -2.18 -10.08 -9.76
C ALA A 420 -2.73 -9.27 -10.96
N HIS A 421 -3.87 -8.60 -10.79
CA HIS A 421 -4.46 -7.70 -11.77
C HIS A 421 -3.53 -6.49 -12.05
N LEU A 422 -2.99 -5.86 -11.01
CA LEU A 422 -2.03 -4.76 -11.13
C LEU A 422 -0.86 -5.12 -12.04
N LYS A 423 -0.22 -6.27 -11.81
CA LYS A 423 0.97 -6.68 -12.55
C LYS A 423 0.65 -7.23 -13.93
N ARG A 424 -0.39 -8.06 -14.08
CA ARG A 424 -0.69 -8.78 -15.33
C ARG A 424 -1.52 -7.96 -16.31
N ILE A 425 -2.52 -7.24 -15.83
CA ILE A 425 -3.47 -6.48 -16.67
C ILE A 425 -3.00 -5.04 -16.84
N LEU A 426 -2.73 -4.33 -15.74
CA LEU A 426 -2.27 -2.95 -15.81
C LEU A 426 -0.78 -2.83 -16.17
N LYS A 427 -0.05 -3.95 -16.27
CA LYS A 427 1.37 -4.00 -16.62
C LYS A 427 2.28 -3.15 -15.70
N LEU A 428 1.89 -3.02 -14.42
CA LEU A 428 2.69 -2.33 -13.41
C LEU A 428 3.59 -3.33 -12.66
N ASP A 429 4.48 -3.97 -13.39
CA ASP A 429 5.55 -4.82 -12.85
C ASP A 429 6.87 -4.06 -12.62
N ARG A 430 7.02 -2.92 -13.31
CA ARG A 430 8.11 -1.97 -13.19
C ARG A 430 7.62 -0.53 -13.28
N LEU A 431 8.15 0.35 -12.43
CA LEU A 431 7.90 1.79 -12.47
C LEU A 431 8.60 2.45 -13.69
N ARG A 432 8.05 3.57 -14.11
CA ARG A 432 8.60 4.46 -15.14
C ARG A 432 9.09 5.77 -14.56
N LEU A 433 8.52 6.17 -13.42
CA LEU A 433 8.94 7.34 -12.69
C LEU A 433 9.95 6.94 -11.61
N ARG A 434 10.90 7.83 -11.34
CA ARG A 434 11.91 7.66 -10.29
C ARG A 434 11.55 8.45 -9.04
N GLY A 435 12.14 8.07 -7.92
CA GLY A 435 11.90 8.65 -6.61
C GLY A 435 10.63 8.13 -5.95
N LEU A 436 10.53 8.35 -4.64
CA LEU A 436 9.40 7.88 -3.85
C LEU A 436 8.08 8.53 -4.30
N THR A 437 8.10 9.84 -4.58
CA THR A 437 6.93 10.57 -5.09
C THR A 437 6.50 10.06 -6.46
N GLY A 438 7.46 9.72 -7.34
CA GLY A 438 7.16 9.12 -8.64
C GLY A 438 6.52 7.74 -8.51
N ALA A 439 6.98 6.92 -7.59
CA ALA A 439 6.37 5.63 -7.27
C ALA A 439 4.94 5.82 -6.75
N HIS A 440 4.74 6.80 -5.86
CA HIS A 440 3.44 7.13 -5.30
C HIS A 440 2.42 7.54 -6.37
N ASP A 441 2.82 8.42 -7.30
CA ASP A 441 1.99 8.85 -8.42
C ASP A 441 1.52 7.67 -9.29
N GLU A 442 2.45 6.77 -9.62
CA GLU A 442 2.12 5.59 -10.42
C GLU A 442 1.18 4.62 -9.69
N PHE A 443 1.35 4.46 -8.37
CA PHE A 443 0.49 3.61 -7.56
C PHE A 443 -0.92 4.21 -7.40
N LEU A 444 -1.05 5.52 -7.22
CA LEU A 444 -2.34 6.22 -7.18
C LEU A 444 -3.11 6.06 -8.49
N LEU A 445 -2.45 6.29 -9.63
CA LEU A 445 -3.07 6.13 -10.94
C LEU A 445 -3.51 4.68 -11.21
N ALA A 446 -2.68 3.72 -10.80
CA ALA A 446 -3.02 2.30 -10.93
C ALA A 446 -4.22 1.92 -10.05
N ALA A 447 -4.25 2.38 -8.80
CA ALA A 447 -5.37 2.16 -7.89
C ALA A 447 -6.66 2.82 -8.39
N THR A 448 -6.56 4.05 -8.92
CA THR A 448 -7.68 4.73 -9.57
C THR A 448 -8.27 3.91 -10.73
N ALA A 449 -7.40 3.42 -11.62
CA ALA A 449 -7.82 2.57 -12.73
C ALA A 449 -8.44 1.25 -12.26
N GLN A 450 -7.90 0.63 -11.19
CA GLN A 450 -8.47 -0.58 -10.59
C GLN A 450 -9.86 -0.33 -10.00
N ASN A 451 -10.03 0.76 -9.27
CA ASN A 451 -11.32 1.16 -8.70
C ASN A 451 -12.36 1.42 -9.78
N LEU A 452 -12.03 2.19 -10.81
CA LEU A 452 -12.92 2.46 -11.95
C LEU A 452 -13.34 1.16 -12.66
N ARG A 453 -12.40 0.27 -12.95
CA ARG A 453 -12.72 -1.04 -13.55
C ARG A 453 -13.61 -1.88 -12.64
N ARG A 454 -13.39 -1.81 -11.34
CA ARG A 454 -14.18 -2.55 -10.34
C ARG A 454 -15.61 -2.01 -10.25
N MET A 455 -15.78 -0.68 -10.26
CA MET A 455 -17.09 -0.03 -10.32
C MET A 455 -17.87 -0.48 -11.55
N VAL A 456 -17.26 -0.41 -12.73
CA VAL A 456 -17.90 -0.84 -13.98
C VAL A 456 -18.36 -2.30 -13.85
N LYS A 457 -17.50 -3.18 -13.39
CA LYS A 457 -17.83 -4.60 -13.21
C LYS A 457 -18.98 -4.82 -12.23
N ARG A 458 -19.02 -4.09 -11.13
CA ARG A 458 -20.03 -4.28 -10.08
C ARG A 458 -21.38 -3.66 -10.42
N LEU A 459 -21.38 -2.50 -11.07
CA LEU A 459 -22.59 -1.71 -11.28
C LEU A 459 -23.14 -1.85 -12.71
N PHE A 460 -22.26 -2.01 -13.72
CA PHE A 460 -22.66 -2.04 -15.11
C PHE A 460 -22.96 -3.45 -15.62
N GLU A 461 -22.10 -4.42 -15.31
CA GLU A 461 -22.32 -5.83 -15.70
C GLU A 461 -23.42 -6.48 -14.84
N GLY A 462 -23.62 -6.06 -13.59
CA GLY A 462 -24.68 -6.53 -12.71
C GLY A 462 -26.09 -6.17 -13.19
N GLN A 463 -26.25 -5.07 -13.93
CA GLN A 463 -27.55 -4.67 -14.49
C GLN A 463 -27.93 -5.48 -15.73
N GLN A 464 -26.97 -6.03 -16.48
CA GLN A 464 -27.27 -6.90 -17.64
C GLN A 464 -27.77 -8.30 -17.24
N SER A 465 -27.44 -8.75 -16.04
CA SER A 465 -27.91 -10.07 -15.52
C SER A 465 -29.34 -10.04 -14.98
N THR A 466 -29.93 -8.87 -14.78
CA THR A 466 -31.32 -8.72 -14.27
C THR A 466 -32.38 -8.54 -15.34
N VAL A 467 -31.97 -8.34 -16.58
CA VAL A 467 -32.92 -8.35 -17.71
C VAL A 467 -33.07 -9.81 -18.17
N ALA A 468 -33.93 -10.55 -17.46
CA ALA A 468 -34.41 -11.83 -17.94
C ALA A 468 -35.09 -11.65 -19.30
N LEU A 469 -34.62 -12.38 -20.31
CA LEU A 469 -35.31 -12.52 -21.56
C LEU A 469 -36.74 -13.03 -21.28
N PRO A 470 -37.78 -12.44 -21.86
CA PRO A 470 -39.09 -13.08 -21.84
C PRO A 470 -38.96 -14.43 -22.50
N ALA A 471 -39.42 -15.45 -21.83
CA ALA A 471 -39.52 -16.83 -22.38
C ALA A 471 -40.35 -16.80 -23.66
N PRO A 472 -40.04 -17.68 -24.66
CA PRO A 472 -40.71 -17.74 -25.94
C PRO A 472 -42.18 -18.14 -25.83
#